data_d44df4e3f80f1619f29f14acde1242e5
#
_entry.id   d44df4e3f80f1619f29f14acde1242e5
#
_cell.length_a   1.000
_cell.length_b   1.000
_cell.length_c   1.000
_cell.angle_alpha   90.00
_cell.angle_beta   90.00
_cell.angle_gamma   90.00
#
_symmetry.space_group_name_H-M   'P 1'
#
loop_
_entity.id
_entity.type
_entity.pdbx_description
1 polymer ?
#
loop_
_entity_poly.entity_id
_entity_poly.type
_entity_poly.pdbx_seq_one_letter_code
_entity_poly.pdbx_strand_id
1 'polypeptide(L)'
;MKLSKGSKLIILGVLMVVIDQIIKILVKTNMDLGESINVIGDWFKLNFVLNDGMAFGMAFGGVAGKLILSLFRIALSAGLIWWISKLYKKQDTPTGVLVGLTLITAGAIGNIIDCFFYGLIWPETTMAGAPFPFMFGQVVDMFYFPLFDYDFWGFKGTFFGAVFNFADACVTCGAAYLLLFQYKFFSKDEKNS
;
A
#
# COMPACT_ATOMS: atom_id res chain seq x y z
N MET A 1 28.49 -13.60 -10.20
CA MET A 1 27.45 -14.60 -9.88
C MET A 1 26.09 -14.07 -10.34
N LYS A 2 25.37 -14.74 -11.26
CA LYS A 2 24.04 -14.28 -11.70
C LYS A 2 23.00 -14.65 -10.63
N LEU A 3 22.25 -13.64 -10.17
CA LEU A 3 21.16 -13.85 -9.22
C LEU A 3 20.05 -14.72 -9.82
N SER A 4 19.49 -15.65 -9.03
CA SER A 4 18.35 -16.45 -9.44
C SER A 4 17.10 -15.56 -9.62
N LYS A 5 16.09 -16.03 -10.38
CA LYS A 5 14.81 -15.36 -10.55
C LYS A 5 14.15 -15.09 -9.18
N GLY A 6 14.18 -16.08 -8.27
CA GLY A 6 13.64 -15.93 -6.91
C GLY A 6 14.36 -14.87 -6.10
N SER A 7 15.70 -14.87 -6.13
CA SER A 7 16.49 -13.84 -5.43
C SER A 7 16.14 -12.42 -5.93
N LYS A 8 15.95 -12.24 -7.24
CA LYS A 8 15.56 -10.93 -7.80
C LYS A 8 14.19 -10.48 -7.31
N LEU A 9 13.22 -11.37 -7.19
CA LEU A 9 11.88 -11.05 -6.69
C LEU A 9 11.92 -10.68 -5.20
N ILE A 10 12.68 -11.41 -4.39
CA ILE A 10 12.87 -11.08 -2.98
C ILE A 10 13.53 -9.72 -2.81
N ILE A 11 14.61 -9.46 -3.56
CA ILE A 11 15.30 -8.17 -3.54
C ILE A 11 14.34 -7.04 -3.95
N LEU A 12 13.55 -7.23 -5.01
CA LEU A 12 12.54 -6.27 -5.42
C LEU A 12 11.55 -5.98 -4.30
N GLY A 13 10.95 -7.02 -3.68
CA GLY A 13 9.99 -6.85 -2.61
C GLY A 13 10.58 -6.13 -1.40
N VAL A 14 11.76 -6.55 -0.95
CA VAL A 14 12.47 -5.89 0.16
C VAL A 14 12.80 -4.44 -0.16
N LEU A 15 13.28 -4.16 -1.37
CA LEU A 15 13.61 -2.79 -1.80
C LEU A 15 12.38 -1.89 -1.77
N MET A 16 11.22 -2.36 -2.27
CA MET A 16 9.97 -1.57 -2.24
C MET A 16 9.53 -1.26 -0.80
N VAL A 17 9.59 -2.25 0.09
CA VAL A 17 9.28 -2.04 1.52
C VAL A 17 10.26 -1.04 2.16
N VAL A 18 11.54 -1.16 1.89
CA VAL A 18 12.57 -0.26 2.45
C VAL A 18 12.36 1.17 1.96
N ILE A 19 12.09 1.36 0.66
CA ILE A 19 11.80 2.69 0.10
C ILE A 19 10.55 3.29 0.75
N ASP A 20 9.48 2.51 0.88
CA ASP A 20 8.26 2.95 1.55
C ASP A 20 8.54 3.44 2.98
N GLN A 21 9.23 2.63 3.77
CA GLN A 21 9.53 2.96 5.16
C GLN A 21 10.47 4.17 5.29
N ILE A 22 11.46 4.30 4.41
CA ILE A 22 12.33 5.50 4.41
C ILE A 22 11.52 6.75 4.15
N ILE A 23 10.65 6.76 3.12
CA ILE A 23 9.82 7.93 2.80
C ILE A 23 8.89 8.27 3.99
N LYS A 24 8.21 7.28 4.57
CA LYS A 24 7.30 7.46 5.70
C LYS A 24 8.01 8.01 6.93
N ILE A 25 9.19 7.48 7.27
CA ILE A 25 10.00 7.97 8.40
C ILE A 25 10.44 9.41 8.14
N LEU A 26 10.92 9.72 6.94
CA LEU A 26 11.31 11.08 6.59
C LEU A 26 10.15 12.08 6.72
N VAL A 27 8.97 11.73 6.22
CA VAL A 27 7.77 12.57 6.37
C VAL A 27 7.41 12.73 7.85
N LYS A 28 7.30 11.62 8.59
CA LYS A 28 6.90 11.62 10.00
C LYS A 28 7.87 12.44 10.89
N THR A 29 9.16 12.47 10.55
CA THR A 29 10.18 13.14 11.37
C THR A 29 10.49 14.58 10.96
N ASN A 30 10.06 15.02 9.76
CA ASN A 30 10.41 16.35 9.22
C ASN A 30 9.19 17.21 8.86
N MET A 31 7.97 16.68 9.00
CA MET A 31 6.74 17.42 8.72
C MET A 31 5.81 17.39 9.94
N ASP A 32 5.07 18.46 10.13
CA ASP A 32 3.98 18.52 11.11
C ASP A 32 2.72 17.83 10.56
N LEU A 33 1.93 17.23 11.44
CA LEU A 33 0.67 16.58 11.04
C LEU A 33 -0.29 17.60 10.40
N GLY A 34 -0.73 17.31 9.18
CA GLY A 34 -1.56 18.20 8.38
C GLY A 34 -0.76 19.22 7.55
N GLU A 35 0.58 19.27 7.69
CA GLU A 35 1.41 20.12 6.86
C GLU A 35 1.33 19.71 5.39
N SER A 36 1.34 20.71 4.50
CA SER A 36 1.31 20.53 3.05
C SER A 36 2.41 21.33 2.37
N ILE A 37 3.31 20.65 1.66
CA ILE A 37 4.43 21.25 0.95
C ILE A 37 4.22 21.05 -0.55
N ASN A 38 4.24 22.14 -1.32
CA ASN A 38 4.19 22.07 -2.79
C ASN A 38 5.53 21.54 -3.32
N VAL A 39 5.50 20.42 -4.06
CA VAL A 39 6.69 19.83 -4.69
C VAL A 39 6.81 20.30 -6.13
N ILE A 40 5.72 20.22 -6.91
CA ILE A 40 5.68 20.68 -8.29
C ILE A 40 4.39 21.47 -8.50
N GLY A 41 4.49 22.80 -8.58
CA GLY A 41 3.32 23.67 -8.70
C GLY A 41 2.27 23.38 -7.63
N ASP A 42 0.99 23.43 -8.03
CA ASP A 42 -0.13 23.14 -7.12
C ASP A 42 -0.71 21.75 -7.30
N TRP A 43 -0.20 20.97 -8.26
CA TRP A 43 -0.76 19.68 -8.63
C TRP A 43 -0.06 18.47 -8.00
N PHE A 44 1.17 18.63 -7.47
CA PHE A 44 1.86 17.60 -6.68
C PHE A 44 2.35 18.19 -5.37
N LYS A 45 1.84 17.68 -4.27
CA LYS A 45 2.15 18.11 -2.91
C LYS A 45 2.55 16.91 -2.05
N LEU A 46 3.37 17.17 -1.03
CA LEU A 46 3.46 16.29 0.13
C LEU A 46 2.51 16.83 1.19
N ASN A 47 1.57 15.99 1.61
CA ASN A 47 0.59 16.33 2.65
C ASN A 47 0.62 15.25 3.73
N PHE A 48 1.21 15.54 4.88
CA PHE A 48 1.34 14.55 5.95
C PHE A 48 0.00 14.29 6.63
N VAL A 49 -0.51 13.06 6.47
CA VAL A 49 -1.77 12.59 7.07
C VAL A 49 -1.54 11.26 7.77
N LEU A 50 -2.18 11.07 8.92
CA LEU A 50 -2.27 9.78 9.59
C LEU A 50 -3.59 9.11 9.21
N ASN A 51 -3.51 7.90 8.68
CA ASN A 51 -4.64 7.14 8.15
C ASN A 51 -4.90 5.89 9.01
N ASP A 52 -6.10 5.75 9.52
CA ASP A 52 -6.54 4.55 10.25
C ASP A 52 -6.63 3.29 9.36
N GLY A 53 -6.25 3.41 8.10
CA GLY A 53 -6.30 2.34 7.10
C GLY A 53 -7.60 2.35 6.31
N MET A 54 -8.29 3.48 6.30
CA MET A 54 -9.49 3.68 5.49
C MET A 54 -9.11 3.82 4.01
N ALA A 55 -9.81 3.10 3.15
CA ALA A 55 -9.81 3.36 1.73
C ALA A 55 -11.02 4.26 1.39
N PHE A 56 -10.79 5.35 0.65
CA PHE A 56 -11.85 6.24 0.15
C PHE A 56 -12.75 6.87 1.23
N GLY A 57 -12.23 7.15 2.43
CA GLY A 57 -12.99 7.82 3.48
C GLY A 57 -14.05 6.97 4.19
N MET A 58 -14.11 5.68 3.93
CA MET A 58 -15.04 4.77 4.60
C MET A 58 -14.44 4.31 5.94
N ALA A 59 -14.98 4.87 7.03
CA ALA A 59 -14.69 4.43 8.39
C ALA A 59 -15.39 3.10 8.69
N PHE A 60 -14.69 1.99 8.57
CA PHE A 60 -15.21 0.72 9.06
C PHE A 60 -14.97 0.63 10.58
N GLY A 61 -16.03 0.97 11.37
CA GLY A 61 -16.17 0.46 12.73
C GLY A 61 -15.11 0.85 13.78
N GLY A 62 -14.41 1.97 13.67
CA GLY A 62 -13.48 2.40 14.73
C GLY A 62 -12.37 1.37 15.01
N VAL A 63 -12.09 1.12 16.28
CA VAL A 63 -11.04 0.18 16.74
C VAL A 63 -11.22 -1.24 16.19
N ALA A 64 -12.47 -1.74 16.15
CA ALA A 64 -12.76 -3.07 15.60
C ALA A 64 -12.49 -3.14 14.09
N GLY A 65 -12.88 -2.12 13.34
CA GLY A 65 -12.61 -2.04 11.90
C GLY A 65 -11.12 -1.99 11.59
N LYS A 66 -10.35 -1.24 12.38
CA LYS A 66 -8.87 -1.20 12.27
C LYS A 66 -8.26 -2.59 12.47
N LEU A 67 -8.70 -3.31 13.50
CA LEU A 67 -8.21 -4.67 13.79
C LEU A 67 -8.54 -5.63 12.65
N ILE A 68 -9.80 -5.63 12.17
CA ILE A 68 -10.24 -6.48 11.05
C ILE A 68 -9.39 -6.18 9.80
N LEU A 69 -9.17 -4.92 9.48
CA LEU A 69 -8.37 -4.52 8.33
C LEU A 69 -6.91 -4.95 8.46
N SER A 70 -6.32 -4.82 9.66
CA SER A 70 -4.94 -5.27 9.92
C SER A 70 -4.82 -6.79 9.77
N LEU A 71 -5.77 -7.57 10.32
CA LEU A 71 -5.81 -9.02 10.15
C LEU A 71 -6.03 -9.43 8.69
N PHE A 72 -6.91 -8.74 7.97
CA PHE A 72 -7.13 -8.98 6.55
C PHE A 72 -5.85 -8.74 5.73
N ARG A 73 -5.11 -7.66 5.99
CA ARG A 73 -3.82 -7.39 5.33
C ARG A 73 -2.79 -8.49 5.58
N ILE A 74 -2.72 -9.02 6.80
CA ILE A 74 -1.84 -10.15 7.14
C ILE A 74 -2.24 -11.39 6.35
N ALA A 75 -3.52 -11.76 6.39
CA ALA A 75 -4.03 -12.93 5.68
C ALA A 75 -3.80 -12.83 4.16
N LEU A 76 -4.07 -11.65 3.60
CA LEU A 76 -3.83 -11.36 2.18
C LEU A 76 -2.34 -11.49 1.83
N SER A 77 -1.45 -10.90 2.62
CA SER A 77 0.00 -10.97 2.38
C SER A 77 0.52 -12.40 2.46
N ALA A 78 0.08 -13.16 3.46
CA ALA A 78 0.44 -14.58 3.60
C ALA A 78 -0.07 -15.41 2.40
N GLY A 79 -1.31 -15.19 1.99
CA GLY A 79 -1.90 -15.82 0.81
C GLY A 79 -1.16 -15.48 -0.48
N LEU A 80 -0.76 -14.22 -0.68
CA LEU A 80 0.02 -13.79 -1.83
C LEU A 80 1.41 -14.42 -1.85
N ILE A 81 2.12 -14.47 -0.72
CA ILE A 81 3.43 -15.12 -0.62
C ILE A 81 3.32 -16.61 -0.96
N TRP A 82 2.31 -17.29 -0.42
CA TRP A 82 2.06 -18.69 -0.72
C TRP A 82 1.75 -18.89 -2.23
N TRP A 83 0.93 -18.04 -2.81
CA TRP A 83 0.57 -18.10 -4.22
C TRP A 83 1.77 -17.82 -5.12
N ILE A 84 2.57 -16.79 -4.84
CA ILE A 84 3.84 -16.51 -5.51
C ILE A 84 4.75 -17.73 -5.47
N SER A 85 4.87 -18.39 -4.30
CA SER A 85 5.69 -19.59 -4.12
C SER A 85 5.24 -20.76 -4.98
N LYS A 86 3.92 -20.94 -5.14
CA LYS A 86 3.35 -21.95 -6.05
C LYS A 86 3.59 -21.61 -7.52
N LEU A 87 3.31 -20.36 -7.91
CA LEU A 87 3.49 -19.90 -9.27
C LEU A 87 4.96 -19.92 -9.71
N TYR A 88 5.88 -19.61 -8.78
CA TYR A 88 7.32 -19.67 -9.03
C TYR A 88 7.81 -21.07 -9.43
N LYS A 89 7.17 -22.12 -8.90
CA LYS A 89 7.51 -23.52 -9.22
C LYS A 89 6.95 -23.97 -10.59
N LYS A 90 5.96 -23.28 -11.15
CA LYS A 90 5.41 -23.55 -12.49
C LYS A 90 6.33 -22.92 -13.54
N GLN A 91 6.86 -23.73 -14.47
CA GLN A 91 7.80 -23.25 -15.50
C GLN A 91 7.17 -22.21 -16.45
N ASP A 92 5.88 -22.32 -16.70
CA ASP A 92 5.13 -21.47 -17.65
C ASP A 92 4.67 -20.15 -17.04
N THR A 93 4.97 -19.86 -15.76
CA THR A 93 4.57 -18.61 -15.14
C THR A 93 5.39 -17.43 -15.68
N PRO A 94 4.75 -16.44 -16.34
CA PRO A 94 5.43 -15.26 -16.82
C PRO A 94 6.09 -14.49 -15.64
N THR A 95 7.29 -14.00 -15.86
CA THR A 95 7.99 -13.20 -14.83
C THR A 95 7.18 -11.97 -14.42
N GLY A 96 6.45 -11.36 -15.37
CA GLY A 96 5.58 -10.22 -15.10
C GLY A 96 4.49 -10.51 -14.07
N VAL A 97 3.88 -11.68 -14.10
CA VAL A 97 2.90 -12.09 -13.08
C VAL A 97 3.53 -12.08 -11.69
N LEU A 98 4.71 -12.68 -11.54
CA LEU A 98 5.43 -12.73 -10.27
C LEU A 98 5.85 -11.33 -9.79
N VAL A 99 6.27 -10.46 -10.70
CA VAL A 99 6.63 -9.06 -10.39
C VAL A 99 5.39 -8.30 -9.89
N GLY A 100 4.27 -8.35 -10.61
CA GLY A 100 3.04 -7.67 -10.19
C GLY A 100 2.56 -8.12 -8.82
N LEU A 101 2.53 -9.45 -8.57
CA LEU A 101 2.18 -10.00 -7.25
C LEU A 101 3.17 -9.60 -6.17
N THR A 102 4.47 -9.51 -6.49
CA THR A 102 5.51 -9.06 -5.54
C THR A 102 5.31 -7.60 -5.16
N LEU A 103 4.95 -6.72 -6.10
CA LEU A 103 4.64 -5.31 -5.81
C LEU A 103 3.43 -5.18 -4.88
N ILE A 104 2.34 -5.90 -5.15
CA ILE A 104 1.15 -5.91 -4.28
C ILE A 104 1.52 -6.38 -2.87
N THR A 105 2.28 -7.47 -2.78
CA THR A 105 2.72 -8.03 -1.49
C THR A 105 3.60 -7.05 -0.72
N ALA A 106 4.56 -6.42 -1.39
CA ALA A 106 5.45 -5.44 -0.78
C ALA A 106 4.67 -4.22 -0.24
N GLY A 107 3.71 -3.69 -1.00
CA GLY A 107 2.86 -2.60 -0.54
C GLY A 107 2.00 -3.00 0.66
N ALA A 108 1.40 -4.20 0.65
CA ALA A 108 0.64 -4.68 1.81
C ALA A 108 1.52 -4.80 3.06
N ILE A 109 2.75 -5.33 2.93
CA ILE A 109 3.71 -5.46 4.03
C ILE A 109 4.15 -4.08 4.54
N GLY A 110 4.41 -3.09 3.66
CA GLY A 110 4.75 -1.72 4.04
C GLY A 110 3.72 -1.14 5.01
N ASN A 111 2.44 -1.21 4.65
CA ASN A 111 1.36 -0.71 5.50
C ASN A 111 1.12 -1.56 6.77
N ILE A 112 1.45 -2.86 6.76
CA ILE A 112 1.40 -3.70 7.97
C ILE A 112 2.46 -3.24 8.98
N ILE A 113 3.66 -2.87 8.52
CA ILE A 113 4.74 -2.38 9.39
C ILE A 113 4.28 -1.15 10.17
N ASP A 114 3.64 -0.17 9.52
CA ASP A 114 3.10 1.01 10.17
C ASP A 114 2.08 0.62 11.24
N CYS A 115 1.10 -0.21 10.87
CA CYS A 115 0.06 -0.65 11.80
C CYS A 115 0.65 -1.33 13.04
N PHE A 116 1.70 -2.14 12.88
CA PHE A 116 2.25 -2.93 13.98
C PHE A 116 3.17 -2.14 14.88
N PHE A 117 4.01 -1.29 14.30
CA PHE A 117 5.16 -0.74 15.00
C PHE A 117 5.10 0.76 15.23
N TYR A 118 4.39 1.53 14.38
CA TYR A 118 4.43 2.98 14.51
C TYR A 118 3.82 3.47 15.81
N GLY A 119 2.71 2.90 16.28
CA GLY A 119 2.16 3.22 17.58
C GLY A 119 3.10 2.92 18.77
N LEU A 120 3.99 1.91 18.60
CA LEU A 120 5.01 1.59 19.60
C LEU A 120 6.19 2.57 19.57
N ILE A 121 6.59 3.02 18.37
CA ILE A 121 7.74 3.90 18.16
C ILE A 121 7.34 5.37 18.39
N TRP A 122 6.15 5.74 17.89
CA TRP A 122 5.57 7.08 17.99
C TRP A 122 4.15 6.98 18.57
N PRO A 123 3.99 7.06 19.90
CA PRO A 123 2.70 6.87 20.58
C PRO A 123 1.56 7.74 20.02
N GLU A 124 1.88 8.94 19.53
CA GLU A 124 0.94 9.86 18.92
C GLU A 124 0.35 9.36 17.59
N THR A 125 0.93 8.35 16.98
CA THR A 125 0.38 7.69 15.79
C THR A 125 -0.56 6.54 16.14
N THR A 126 -0.79 6.26 17.40
CA THR A 126 -1.77 5.25 17.82
C THR A 126 -3.17 5.78 17.58
N MET A 127 -4.01 4.96 16.95
CA MET A 127 -5.41 5.29 16.73
C MET A 127 -6.13 5.63 18.04
N ALA A 128 -6.94 6.69 18.04
CA ALA A 128 -7.71 7.11 19.22
C ALA A 128 -8.65 6.00 19.69
N GLY A 129 -8.67 5.75 21.01
CA GLY A 129 -9.49 4.71 21.64
C GLY A 129 -8.93 3.29 21.50
N ALA A 130 -7.75 3.10 20.92
CA ALA A 130 -7.10 1.79 20.85
C ALA A 130 -6.72 1.29 22.26
N PRO A 131 -6.88 -0.02 22.54
CA PRO A 131 -6.57 -0.59 23.87
C PRO A 131 -5.04 -0.67 24.14
N PHE A 132 -4.22 -0.68 23.10
CA PHE A 132 -2.76 -0.74 23.15
C PHE A 132 -2.18 -0.28 21.79
N PRO A 133 -0.90 0.15 21.73
CA PRO A 133 -0.33 0.71 20.51
C PRO A 133 -0.01 -0.31 19.41
N PHE A 134 0.31 -1.57 19.77
CA PHE A 134 0.63 -2.64 18.80
C PHE A 134 -0.59 -2.96 17.94
N MET A 135 -0.42 -3.08 16.63
CA MET A 135 -1.46 -3.29 15.60
C MET A 135 -2.43 -2.11 15.38
N PHE A 136 -2.36 -1.06 16.18
CA PHE A 136 -3.23 0.12 16.06
C PHE A 136 -2.49 1.39 15.63
N GLY A 137 -1.24 1.26 15.18
CA GLY A 137 -0.52 2.34 14.52
C GLY A 137 -1.26 2.82 13.27
N GLN A 138 -1.35 4.14 13.09
CA GLN A 138 -1.88 4.75 11.89
C GLN A 138 -0.84 4.68 10.76
N VAL A 139 -1.32 4.54 9.54
CA VAL A 139 -0.47 4.55 8.35
C VAL A 139 -0.09 5.99 8.00
N VAL A 140 1.17 6.22 7.67
CA VAL A 140 1.66 7.52 7.23
C VAL A 140 1.43 7.68 5.73
N ASP A 141 0.57 8.63 5.35
CA ASP A 141 0.28 9.01 3.96
C ASP A 141 0.85 10.39 3.66
N MET A 142 1.28 10.63 2.39
CA MET A 142 1.91 11.88 2.03
C MET A 142 1.73 12.35 0.59
N PHE A 143 1.55 11.47 -0.37
CA PHE A 143 1.44 11.86 -1.78
C PHE A 143 0.04 12.38 -2.08
N TYR A 144 -0.04 13.63 -2.52
CA TYR A 144 -1.28 14.31 -2.83
C TYR A 144 -1.22 14.95 -4.21
N PHE A 145 -2.19 14.59 -5.06
CA PHE A 145 -2.27 15.05 -6.44
C PHE A 145 -3.63 15.71 -6.73
N PRO A 146 -3.92 16.90 -6.18
CA PRO A 146 -5.18 17.62 -6.45
C PRO A 146 -5.17 18.16 -7.89
N LEU A 147 -5.61 17.36 -8.86
CA LEU A 147 -5.48 17.73 -10.27
C LEU A 147 -6.48 18.81 -10.66
N PHE A 148 -7.75 18.65 -10.30
CA PHE A 148 -8.81 19.66 -10.50
C PHE A 148 -10.01 19.39 -9.60
N ASP A 149 -10.70 20.47 -9.22
CA ASP A 149 -11.92 20.36 -8.46
C ASP A 149 -13.10 20.16 -9.43
N TYR A 150 -14.09 19.37 -9.03
CA TYR A 150 -15.32 19.18 -9.76
C TYR A 150 -16.53 19.46 -8.88
N ASP A 151 -17.55 20.07 -9.51
CA ASP A 151 -18.88 20.28 -8.93
C ASP A 151 -19.90 19.85 -10.00
N PHE A 152 -20.38 18.61 -9.88
CA PHE A 152 -21.26 18.02 -10.88
C PHE A 152 -22.49 17.42 -10.21
N TRP A 153 -23.67 17.98 -10.49
CA TRP A 153 -24.96 17.55 -9.94
C TRP A 153 -25.00 17.43 -8.41
N GLY A 154 -24.33 18.37 -7.70
CA GLY A 154 -24.28 18.37 -6.25
C GLY A 154 -23.17 17.47 -5.65
N PHE A 155 -22.46 16.72 -6.46
CA PHE A 155 -21.25 16.00 -6.05
C PHE A 155 -20.04 16.91 -6.23
N LYS A 156 -19.46 17.33 -5.10
CA LYS A 156 -18.25 18.16 -5.08
C LYS A 156 -17.07 17.34 -4.61
N GLY A 157 -15.93 17.53 -5.23
CA GLY A 157 -14.70 16.90 -4.81
C GLY A 157 -13.50 17.34 -5.64
N THR A 158 -12.35 16.82 -5.28
CA THR A 158 -11.11 17.01 -6.03
C THR A 158 -10.76 15.70 -6.74
N PHE A 159 -10.53 15.75 -8.04
CA PHE A 159 -10.09 14.59 -8.79
C PHE A 159 -8.68 14.20 -8.35
N PHE A 160 -8.48 12.94 -7.98
CA PHE A 160 -7.28 12.42 -7.34
C PHE A 160 -7.00 13.06 -5.96
N GLY A 161 -8.06 13.48 -5.26
CA GLY A 161 -7.99 14.17 -3.97
C GLY A 161 -7.66 13.28 -2.75
N ALA A 162 -7.44 11.98 -2.93
CA ALA A 162 -6.99 11.11 -1.85
C ALA A 162 -5.48 11.24 -1.63
N VAL A 163 -5.06 11.37 -0.38
CA VAL A 163 -3.64 11.26 0.00
C VAL A 163 -3.30 9.79 0.13
N PHE A 164 -2.15 9.37 -0.38
CA PHE A 164 -1.69 7.98 -0.35
C PHE A 164 -0.17 7.92 -0.13
N ASN A 165 0.37 6.72 0.07
CA ASN A 165 1.79 6.47 0.29
C ASN A 165 2.42 5.60 -0.80
N PHE A 166 3.73 5.34 -0.68
CA PHE A 166 4.46 4.54 -1.67
C PHE A 166 4.00 3.07 -1.70
N ALA A 167 3.61 2.51 -0.55
CA ALA A 167 3.06 1.15 -0.48
C ALA A 167 1.74 1.03 -1.27
N ASP A 168 0.85 2.03 -1.16
CA ASP A 168 -0.41 2.09 -1.93
C ASP A 168 -0.15 2.20 -3.43
N ALA A 169 0.87 2.99 -3.82
CA ALA A 169 1.31 3.06 -5.21
C ALA A 169 1.81 1.68 -5.71
N CYS A 170 2.57 0.95 -4.91
CA CYS A 170 3.01 -0.42 -5.25
C CYS A 170 1.82 -1.36 -5.46
N VAL A 171 0.83 -1.33 -4.57
CA VAL A 171 -0.40 -2.14 -4.70
C VAL A 171 -1.14 -1.79 -5.99
N THR A 172 -1.39 -0.50 -6.21
CA THR A 172 -2.15 -0.01 -7.36
C THR A 172 -1.45 -0.29 -8.68
N CYS A 173 -0.15 0.02 -8.78
CA CYS A 173 0.64 -0.26 -9.98
C CYS A 173 0.78 -1.76 -10.23
N GLY A 174 0.99 -2.57 -9.19
CA GLY A 174 1.05 -4.02 -9.29
C GLY A 174 -0.26 -4.61 -9.81
N ALA A 175 -1.40 -4.20 -9.25
CA ALA A 175 -2.72 -4.64 -9.67
C ALA A 175 -3.04 -4.19 -11.11
N ALA A 176 -2.83 -2.91 -11.42
CA ALA A 176 -3.05 -2.38 -12.77
C ALA A 176 -2.18 -3.12 -13.81
N TYR A 177 -0.90 -3.35 -13.48
CA TYR A 177 -0.01 -4.11 -14.36
C TYR A 177 -0.51 -5.54 -14.62
N LEU A 178 -0.98 -6.24 -13.59
CA LEU A 178 -1.54 -7.58 -13.76
C LEU A 178 -2.81 -7.56 -14.64
N LEU A 179 -3.71 -6.63 -14.38
CA LEU A 179 -4.98 -6.52 -15.11
C LEU A 179 -4.78 -6.12 -16.58
N LEU A 180 -3.87 -5.18 -16.87
CA LEU A 180 -3.67 -4.65 -18.21
C LEU A 180 -2.75 -5.52 -19.08
N PHE A 181 -1.71 -6.12 -18.49
CA PHE A 181 -0.66 -6.80 -19.25
C PHE A 181 -0.56 -8.30 -19.00
N GLN A 182 -1.13 -8.81 -17.90
CA GLN A 182 -1.02 -10.22 -17.53
C GLN A 182 -2.36 -10.95 -17.47
N TYR A 183 -3.48 -10.31 -17.87
CA TYR A 183 -4.83 -10.88 -17.81
C TYR A 183 -4.98 -12.22 -18.56
N LYS A 184 -4.24 -12.39 -19.67
CA LYS A 184 -4.24 -13.63 -20.45
C LYS A 184 -3.73 -14.85 -19.68
N PHE A 185 -2.85 -14.64 -18.72
CA PHE A 185 -2.36 -15.71 -17.86
C PHE A 185 -3.49 -16.25 -16.98
N PHE A 186 -4.27 -15.36 -16.37
CA PHE A 186 -5.39 -15.75 -15.50
C PHE A 186 -6.56 -16.36 -16.27
N SER A 187 -6.88 -15.88 -17.47
CA SER A 187 -7.96 -16.41 -18.29
C SER A 187 -7.67 -17.79 -18.90
N LYS A 188 -6.40 -18.23 -18.98
CA LYS A 188 -6.03 -19.58 -19.45
C LYS A 188 -6.20 -20.64 -18.36
N ASP A 189 -5.93 -20.31 -17.10
CA ASP A 189 -6.09 -21.25 -15.99
C ASP A 189 -7.58 -21.63 -15.78
N GLU A 190 -8.54 -20.72 -16.06
CA GLU A 190 -9.98 -21.00 -15.98
C GLU A 190 -10.47 -22.01 -17.05
N LYS A 191 -9.80 -22.11 -18.19
CA LYS A 191 -10.20 -23.06 -19.26
C LYS A 191 -9.62 -24.46 -19.06
N ASN A 192 -8.69 -24.64 -18.14
CA ASN A 192 -8.00 -25.91 -17.87
C ASN A 192 -8.35 -26.49 -16.47
N SER A 193 -9.24 -25.88 -15.72
CA SER A 193 -9.83 -26.34 -14.46
C SER A 193 -11.24 -26.84 -14.68
#